data_8c000298562b3c87aa279e4ccf3ad748
#
_entry.id   8c000298562b3c87aa279e4ccf3ad748
#
_cell.length_a   1.000
_cell.length_b   1.000
_cell.length_c   1.000
_cell.angle_alpha   90.00
_cell.angle_beta   90.00
_cell.angle_gamma   90.00
#
_symmetry.space_group_name_H-M   'P 1'
#
loop_
_entity.id
_entity.type
_entity.pdbx_description
1 polymer ?
#
loop_
_entity_poly.entity_id
_entity_poly.type
_entity_poly.pdbx_seq_one_letter_code
_entity_poly.pdbx_strand_id
1 'polypeptide(L)'
;MKVAVIDKNGKDTGRKADLSKDVFGIEPNNHAVYLDVKQYLANQRQGTHKAKERAEITGSTRKIKKQKGTGTARAGSIKSGIFKGGGRMFGPRPRNYSFKLNKNLKRLARKSALSIKANEKAILVLEDFNIDAPKTQDFTAVLKSLGLESKKSLFVLGESNNNLYLSS
;
A
#
# COMPACT_ATOMS: atom_id res chain seq x y z
N MET A 1 -15.14 -18.84 -17.47
CA MET A 1 -15.48 -19.38 -16.14
C MET A 1 -16.82 -18.83 -15.74
N LYS A 2 -17.79 -19.68 -15.34
CA LYS A 2 -19.16 -19.21 -15.04
C LYS A 2 -19.34 -19.07 -13.53
N VAL A 3 -19.80 -17.89 -13.07
CA VAL A 3 -20.09 -17.59 -11.66
C VAL A 3 -21.57 -17.24 -11.55
N ALA A 4 -22.23 -17.74 -10.49
CA ALA A 4 -23.63 -17.40 -10.24
C ALA A 4 -23.79 -15.93 -9.88
N VAL A 5 -24.87 -15.30 -10.32
CA VAL A 5 -25.23 -13.94 -9.95
C VAL A 5 -26.17 -14.01 -8.73
N ILE A 6 -25.82 -13.25 -7.70
CA ILE A 6 -26.50 -13.24 -6.40
C ILE A 6 -27.22 -11.91 -6.21
N ASP A 7 -28.40 -11.93 -5.62
CA ASP A 7 -29.15 -10.73 -5.20
C ASP A 7 -28.58 -10.15 -3.88
N LYS A 8 -28.92 -8.93 -3.54
CA LYS A 8 -28.57 -8.24 -2.28
C LYS A 8 -28.94 -9.04 -1.01
N ASN A 9 -29.89 -9.96 -1.09
CA ASN A 9 -30.31 -10.84 0.00
C ASN A 9 -29.51 -12.18 0.05
N GLY A 10 -28.49 -12.35 -0.77
CA GLY A 10 -27.69 -13.58 -0.81
C GLY A 10 -28.35 -14.75 -1.57
N LYS A 11 -29.45 -14.52 -2.28
CA LYS A 11 -30.15 -15.57 -3.05
C LYS A 11 -29.61 -15.62 -4.48
N ASP A 12 -29.47 -16.83 -5.01
CA ASP A 12 -29.10 -17.04 -6.43
C ASP A 12 -30.24 -16.59 -7.34
N THR A 13 -29.94 -15.73 -8.29
CA THR A 13 -30.90 -15.23 -9.29
C THR A 13 -31.14 -16.20 -10.45
N GLY A 14 -30.42 -17.33 -10.49
CA GLY A 14 -30.42 -18.29 -11.60
C GLY A 14 -29.63 -17.81 -12.82
N ARG A 15 -29.12 -16.58 -12.83
CA ARG A 15 -28.28 -16.04 -13.89
C ARG A 15 -26.82 -16.42 -13.64
N LYS A 16 -26.03 -16.53 -14.71
CA LYS A 16 -24.58 -16.81 -14.63
C LYS A 16 -23.82 -15.77 -15.40
N ALA A 17 -22.84 -15.13 -14.77
CA ALA A 17 -21.88 -14.25 -15.40
C ALA A 17 -20.70 -15.06 -15.94
N ASP A 18 -20.24 -14.73 -17.12
CA ASP A 18 -19.10 -15.41 -17.75
C ASP A 18 -17.83 -14.57 -17.58
N LEU A 19 -16.91 -15.07 -16.75
CA LEU A 19 -15.62 -14.45 -16.52
C LEU A 19 -14.63 -14.89 -17.62
N SER A 20 -13.99 -13.92 -18.29
CA SER A 20 -13.01 -14.19 -19.36
C SER A 20 -11.84 -15.02 -18.82
N LYS A 21 -11.51 -16.11 -19.54
CA LYS A 21 -10.36 -16.96 -19.22
C LYS A 21 -9.03 -16.22 -19.36
N ASP A 22 -8.94 -15.23 -20.25
CA ASP A 22 -7.72 -14.45 -20.48
C ASP A 22 -7.37 -13.51 -19.33
N VAL A 23 -8.28 -13.32 -18.38
CA VAL A 23 -8.10 -12.45 -17.21
C VAL A 23 -8.12 -13.27 -15.92
N PHE A 24 -9.11 -14.14 -15.77
CA PHE A 24 -9.36 -14.89 -14.52
C PHE A 24 -8.89 -16.33 -14.54
N GLY A 25 -8.40 -16.82 -15.69
CA GLY A 25 -7.97 -18.21 -15.88
C GLY A 25 -6.51 -18.38 -16.24
N ILE A 26 -5.69 -17.35 -16.06
CA ILE A 26 -4.24 -17.44 -16.31
C ILE A 26 -3.53 -18.16 -15.17
N GLU A 27 -2.38 -18.74 -15.43
CA GLU A 27 -1.48 -19.24 -14.40
C GLU A 27 -0.90 -18.08 -13.59
N PRO A 28 -1.10 -18.02 -12.26
CA PRO A 28 -0.69 -16.91 -11.44
C PRO A 28 0.82 -16.77 -11.33
N ASN A 29 1.36 -15.58 -11.59
CA ASN A 29 2.76 -15.25 -11.37
C ASN A 29 2.92 -14.47 -10.06
N ASN A 30 3.26 -15.17 -8.98
CA ASN A 30 3.42 -14.57 -7.65
C ASN A 30 4.55 -13.54 -7.59
N HIS A 31 5.61 -13.71 -8.37
CA HIS A 31 6.72 -12.74 -8.42
C HIS A 31 6.28 -11.41 -9.04
N ALA A 32 5.46 -11.45 -10.09
CA ALA A 32 4.90 -10.23 -10.69
C ALA A 32 4.02 -9.47 -9.69
N VAL A 33 3.17 -10.18 -8.94
CA VAL A 33 2.33 -9.59 -7.89
C VAL A 33 3.19 -8.96 -6.79
N TYR A 34 4.24 -9.66 -6.33
CA TYR A 34 5.18 -9.11 -5.35
C TYR A 34 5.83 -7.81 -5.82
N LEU A 35 6.30 -7.75 -7.07
CA LEU A 35 6.95 -6.56 -7.61
C LEU A 35 5.99 -5.37 -7.70
N ASP A 36 4.73 -5.59 -8.08
CA ASP A 36 3.71 -4.52 -8.19
C ASP A 36 3.35 -3.98 -6.80
N VAL A 37 3.15 -4.84 -5.81
CA VAL A 37 2.92 -4.44 -4.40
C VAL A 37 4.14 -3.69 -3.85
N LYS A 38 5.35 -4.18 -4.10
CA LYS A 38 6.59 -3.50 -3.68
C LYS A 38 6.69 -2.10 -4.28
N GLN A 39 6.37 -1.94 -5.57
CA GLN A 39 6.33 -0.63 -6.21
C GLN A 39 5.29 0.28 -5.56
N TYR A 40 4.08 -0.21 -5.35
CA TYR A 40 2.99 0.56 -4.75
C TYR A 40 3.38 1.09 -3.37
N LEU A 41 3.89 0.23 -2.49
CA LEU A 41 4.33 0.61 -1.15
C LEU A 41 5.52 1.58 -1.18
N ALA A 42 6.48 1.36 -2.08
CA ALA A 42 7.63 2.26 -2.22
C ALA A 42 7.22 3.66 -2.70
N ASN A 43 6.23 3.76 -3.60
CA ASN A 43 5.75 5.04 -4.12
C ASN A 43 4.94 5.84 -3.10
N GLN A 44 4.43 5.22 -2.03
CA GLN A 44 3.77 5.91 -0.92
C GLN A 44 4.76 6.57 0.06
N ARG A 45 6.04 6.19 0.01
CA ARG A 45 7.05 6.71 0.92
C ARG A 45 7.49 8.11 0.51
N GLN A 46 7.43 9.08 1.41
CA GLN A 46 7.92 10.45 1.19
C GLN A 46 9.44 10.56 1.31
N GLY A 47 10.06 9.78 2.19
CA GLY A 47 11.50 9.72 2.35
C GLY A 47 12.14 11.00 2.92
N THR A 48 11.43 11.79 3.73
CA THR A 48 11.86 13.09 4.25
C THR A 48 12.76 13.01 5.48
N HIS A 49 13.10 11.82 5.95
CA HIS A 49 13.96 11.62 7.11
C HIS A 49 15.38 12.11 6.87
N LYS A 50 15.92 12.86 7.83
CA LYS A 50 17.25 13.47 7.76
C LYS A 50 17.89 13.49 9.14
N ALA A 51 19.17 13.10 9.23
CA ALA A 51 19.99 13.34 10.39
C ALA A 51 20.85 14.58 10.17
N LYS A 52 21.06 15.38 11.23
CA LYS A 52 21.93 16.56 11.15
C LYS A 52 23.40 16.14 11.02
N GLU A 53 24.06 16.64 10.00
CA GLU A 53 25.47 16.44 9.78
C GLU A 53 26.31 17.47 10.58
N ARG A 54 27.63 17.25 10.62
CA ARG A 54 28.55 18.11 11.35
C ARG A 54 28.43 19.61 11.01
N ALA A 55 28.14 19.95 9.77
CA ALA A 55 27.97 21.34 9.34
C ALA A 55 26.66 21.96 9.82
N GLU A 56 25.61 21.15 10.02
CA GLU A 56 24.26 21.60 10.34
C GLU A 56 24.01 21.76 11.84
N ILE A 57 24.88 21.19 12.68
CA ILE A 57 24.76 21.34 14.13
C ILE A 57 25.22 22.72 14.57
N THR A 58 24.45 23.34 15.43
CA THR A 58 24.81 24.59 16.10
C THR A 58 25.91 24.33 17.13
N GLY A 59 26.93 25.13 17.13
CA GLY A 59 28.04 25.03 18.07
C GLY A 59 29.33 25.66 17.51
N SER A 60 30.35 25.81 18.38
CA SER A 60 31.62 26.40 18.01
C SER A 60 32.40 25.51 17.01
N THR A 61 33.01 26.16 16.03
CA THR A 61 33.97 25.51 15.11
C THR A 61 35.39 25.58 15.63
N ARG A 62 35.63 26.29 16.75
CA ARG A 62 36.96 26.44 17.36
C ARG A 62 37.50 25.07 17.77
N LYS A 63 38.80 24.88 17.63
CA LYS A 63 39.53 23.73 18.11
C LYS A 63 39.43 23.65 19.65
N ILE A 64 38.97 22.49 20.19
CA ILE A 64 38.68 22.31 21.61
C ILE A 64 39.97 22.38 22.44
N LYS A 65 41.10 21.82 21.93
CA LYS A 65 42.37 21.68 22.65
C LYS A 65 43.53 22.09 21.77
N LYS A 66 44.62 22.54 22.41
CA LYS A 66 45.92 22.73 21.73
C LYS A 66 46.41 21.42 21.12
N GLN A 67 47.21 21.50 20.05
CA GLN A 67 47.70 20.33 19.29
C GLN A 67 48.62 19.44 20.12
N LYS A 68 49.41 20.02 21.03
CA LYS A 68 50.40 19.34 21.91
C LYS A 68 50.29 19.87 23.33
N GLY A 69 50.82 19.13 24.33
CA GLY A 69 50.91 19.56 25.71
C GLY A 69 49.64 19.39 26.52
N THR A 70 48.61 18.64 26.07
CA THR A 70 47.34 18.44 26.78
C THR A 70 47.24 17.07 27.45
N GLY A 71 48.18 16.15 27.24
CA GLY A 71 48.15 14.80 27.81
C GLY A 71 46.96 13.89 27.34
N THR A 72 46.14 14.37 26.42
CA THR A 72 44.91 13.69 25.97
C THR A 72 44.88 13.57 24.46
N ALA A 73 43.93 12.78 23.91
CA ALA A 73 43.72 12.65 22.48
C ALA A 73 43.49 14.01 21.82
N ARG A 74 44.03 14.18 20.59
CA ARG A 74 43.85 15.40 19.81
C ARG A 74 42.37 15.54 19.43
N ALA A 75 41.82 16.74 19.59
CA ALA A 75 40.45 17.04 19.31
C ALA A 75 40.32 18.29 18.43
N GLY A 76 39.46 18.25 17.45
CA GLY A 76 39.09 19.38 16.60
C GLY A 76 37.86 20.11 17.13
N SER A 77 36.86 20.31 16.27
CA SER A 77 35.60 20.97 16.64
C SER A 77 34.70 20.04 17.47
N ILE A 78 33.96 20.64 18.40
CA ILE A 78 32.94 19.97 19.21
C ILE A 78 31.81 19.35 18.37
N LYS A 79 31.60 19.85 17.16
CA LYS A 79 30.59 19.37 16.21
C LYS A 79 30.94 18.00 15.60
N SER A 80 32.15 17.46 15.84
CA SER A 80 32.56 16.17 15.27
C SER A 80 31.67 15.04 15.79
N GLY A 81 31.34 14.08 14.93
CA GLY A 81 30.52 12.90 15.28
C GLY A 81 31.12 11.97 16.32
N ILE A 82 32.37 12.17 16.73
CA ILE A 82 33.04 11.45 17.81
C ILE A 82 32.52 11.88 19.18
N PHE A 83 32.06 13.13 19.29
CA PHE A 83 31.59 13.71 20.56
C PHE A 83 30.08 13.52 20.74
N LYS A 84 29.63 13.41 21.98
CA LYS A 84 28.21 13.47 22.32
C LYS A 84 27.64 14.81 21.89
N GLY A 85 26.51 14.81 21.20
CA GLY A 85 25.91 16.02 20.62
C GLY A 85 26.52 16.49 19.31
N GLY A 86 27.54 15.81 18.79
CA GLY A 86 28.12 16.06 17.46
C GLY A 86 27.23 15.56 16.31
N GLY A 87 27.61 15.88 15.06
CA GLY A 87 26.89 15.48 13.86
C GLY A 87 26.86 13.97 13.65
N ARG A 88 25.75 13.49 13.09
CA ARG A 88 25.67 12.07 12.70
C ARG A 88 26.47 11.82 11.42
N MET A 89 27.40 10.86 11.45
CA MET A 89 28.07 10.37 10.26
C MET A 89 27.23 9.26 9.62
N PHE A 90 27.15 9.27 8.28
CA PHE A 90 26.38 8.28 7.49
C PHE A 90 24.93 8.12 7.95
N GLY A 91 24.34 9.18 8.48
CA GLY A 91 22.93 9.20 8.82
C GLY A 91 22.03 9.21 7.59
N PRO A 92 20.71 8.98 7.78
CA PRO A 92 19.76 9.03 6.69
C PRO A 92 19.71 10.42 6.07
N ARG A 93 19.58 10.47 4.74
CA ARG A 93 19.32 11.67 3.96
C ARG A 93 18.01 11.55 3.23
N PRO A 94 17.29 12.64 2.98
CA PRO A 94 16.07 12.63 2.18
C PRO A 94 16.36 12.02 0.81
N ARG A 95 15.54 11.03 0.41
CA ARG A 95 15.66 10.39 -0.91
C ARG A 95 14.30 9.96 -1.42
N ASN A 96 14.17 9.90 -2.72
CA ASN A 96 13.02 9.31 -3.36
C ASN A 96 13.16 7.79 -3.40
N TYR A 97 12.10 7.09 -2.98
CA TYR A 97 12.02 5.62 -3.00
C TYR A 97 11.23 5.08 -4.19
N SER A 98 10.58 5.96 -4.97
CA SER A 98 9.73 5.55 -6.08
C SER A 98 10.54 4.92 -7.22
N PHE A 99 9.95 3.92 -7.83
CA PHE A 99 10.45 3.32 -9.06
C PHE A 99 9.29 2.92 -9.98
N LYS A 100 9.60 2.69 -11.26
CA LYS A 100 8.62 2.31 -12.27
C LYS A 100 8.77 0.84 -12.65
N LEU A 101 7.65 0.19 -12.93
CA LEU A 101 7.59 -1.14 -13.55
C LEU A 101 7.04 -1.04 -14.98
N ASN A 102 7.41 -2.00 -15.81
CA ASN A 102 6.88 -2.11 -17.16
C ASN A 102 5.37 -2.33 -17.16
N LYS A 103 4.66 -1.70 -18.10
CA LYS A 103 3.19 -1.80 -18.22
C LYS A 103 2.72 -3.27 -18.35
N ASN A 104 3.44 -4.08 -19.09
CA ASN A 104 3.09 -5.49 -19.29
C ASN A 104 3.22 -6.30 -17.97
N LEU A 105 4.26 -6.02 -17.17
CA LEU A 105 4.41 -6.66 -15.86
C LEU A 105 3.26 -6.30 -14.92
N LYS A 106 2.84 -5.03 -14.88
CA LYS A 106 1.68 -4.59 -14.08
C LYS A 106 0.38 -5.25 -14.53
N ARG A 107 0.17 -5.40 -15.86
CA ARG A 107 -0.99 -6.11 -16.40
C ARG A 107 -0.98 -7.58 -15.98
N LEU A 108 0.17 -8.22 -16.09
CA LEU A 108 0.34 -9.62 -15.66
C LEU A 108 0.07 -9.77 -14.15
N ALA A 109 0.59 -8.87 -13.32
CA ALA A 109 0.36 -8.88 -11.89
C ALA A 109 -1.14 -8.77 -11.54
N ARG A 110 -1.87 -7.84 -12.17
CA ARG A 110 -3.31 -7.67 -11.96
C ARG A 110 -4.10 -8.90 -12.40
N LYS A 111 -3.82 -9.44 -13.59
CA LYS A 111 -4.45 -10.66 -14.07
C LYS A 111 -4.16 -11.84 -13.13
N SER A 112 -2.92 -11.96 -12.66
CA SER A 112 -2.51 -13.01 -11.70
C SER A 112 -3.29 -12.88 -10.39
N ALA A 113 -3.42 -11.69 -9.84
CA ALA A 113 -4.17 -11.45 -8.61
C ALA A 113 -5.67 -11.82 -8.77
N LEU A 114 -6.28 -11.44 -9.90
CA LEU A 114 -7.68 -11.79 -10.22
C LEU A 114 -7.86 -13.31 -10.40
N SER A 115 -6.90 -13.98 -11.05
CA SER A 115 -6.94 -15.45 -11.21
C SER A 115 -6.81 -16.18 -9.88
N ILE A 116 -5.96 -15.68 -8.95
CA ILE A 116 -5.85 -16.24 -7.59
C ILE A 116 -7.22 -16.12 -6.89
N LYS A 117 -7.86 -14.95 -6.93
CA LYS A 117 -9.17 -14.74 -6.31
C LYS A 117 -10.27 -15.57 -6.94
N ALA A 118 -10.21 -15.80 -8.25
CA ALA A 118 -11.14 -16.69 -8.93
C ALA A 118 -10.97 -18.17 -8.51
N ASN A 119 -9.72 -18.63 -8.38
CA ASN A 119 -9.41 -19.99 -7.94
C ASN A 119 -9.82 -20.22 -6.47
N GLU A 120 -9.67 -19.21 -5.61
CA GLU A 120 -10.12 -19.22 -4.21
C GLU A 120 -11.64 -19.12 -4.07
N LYS A 121 -12.41 -18.96 -5.17
CA LYS A 121 -13.85 -18.67 -5.18
C LYS A 121 -14.22 -17.44 -4.34
N ALA A 122 -13.32 -16.46 -4.30
CA ALA A 122 -13.47 -15.22 -3.54
C ALA A 122 -14.09 -14.07 -4.37
N ILE A 123 -14.57 -14.36 -5.58
CA ILE A 123 -15.27 -13.41 -6.45
C ILE A 123 -16.77 -13.71 -6.38
N LEU A 124 -17.53 -12.73 -5.93
CA LEU A 124 -19.00 -12.76 -5.94
C LEU A 124 -19.49 -11.77 -7.00
N VAL A 125 -20.47 -12.18 -7.79
CA VAL A 125 -21.14 -11.31 -8.76
C VAL A 125 -22.51 -10.99 -8.21
N LEU A 126 -22.74 -9.70 -7.96
CA LEU A 126 -24.02 -9.20 -7.45
C LEU A 126 -24.84 -8.60 -8.59
N GLU A 127 -26.15 -8.72 -8.49
CA GLU A 127 -27.08 -7.91 -9.30
C GLU A 127 -26.98 -6.45 -8.85
N ASP A 128 -27.16 -5.51 -9.80
CA ASP A 128 -27.13 -4.09 -9.49
C ASP A 128 -28.20 -3.74 -8.48
N PHE A 129 -27.83 -3.04 -7.43
CA PHE A 129 -28.73 -2.58 -6.39
C PHE A 129 -28.46 -1.14 -6.01
N ASN A 130 -29.49 -0.42 -5.65
CA ASN A 130 -29.41 0.94 -5.15
C ASN A 130 -29.88 1.01 -3.70
N ILE A 131 -29.31 1.98 -2.97
CA ILE A 131 -29.72 2.40 -1.62
C ILE A 131 -30.30 3.80 -1.77
N ASP A 132 -31.58 3.99 -1.40
CA ASP A 132 -32.29 5.25 -1.58
C ASP A 132 -31.75 6.36 -0.68
N ALA A 133 -31.37 6.01 0.54
CA ALA A 133 -30.76 6.92 1.50
C ALA A 133 -29.42 6.36 2.01
N PRO A 134 -28.39 7.21 2.24
CA PRO A 134 -27.10 6.75 2.73
C PRO A 134 -27.19 6.30 4.20
N LYS A 135 -27.49 5.03 4.42
CA LYS A 135 -27.59 4.39 5.74
C LYS A 135 -26.60 3.24 5.85
N THR A 136 -25.71 3.30 6.83
CA THR A 136 -24.72 2.24 7.10
C THR A 136 -25.39 0.92 7.53
N GLN A 137 -26.55 0.99 8.19
CA GLN A 137 -27.31 -0.19 8.61
C GLN A 137 -27.76 -1.04 7.41
N ASP A 138 -28.27 -0.42 6.35
CA ASP A 138 -28.73 -1.11 5.14
C ASP A 138 -27.58 -1.80 4.43
N PHE A 139 -26.42 -1.14 4.36
CA PHE A 139 -25.21 -1.74 3.80
C PHE A 139 -24.68 -2.90 4.64
N THR A 140 -24.69 -2.76 5.97
CA THR A 140 -24.30 -3.83 6.89
C THR A 140 -25.24 -5.04 6.78
N ALA A 141 -26.54 -4.82 6.58
CA ALA A 141 -27.49 -5.90 6.33
C ALA A 141 -27.18 -6.68 5.04
N VAL A 142 -26.77 -5.98 3.96
CA VAL A 142 -26.31 -6.62 2.72
C VAL A 142 -25.04 -7.44 2.98
N LEU A 143 -24.05 -6.90 3.70
CA LEU A 143 -22.84 -7.64 4.05
C LEU A 143 -23.14 -8.91 4.85
N LYS A 144 -24.11 -8.85 5.78
CA LYS A 144 -24.56 -10.02 6.55
C LYS A 144 -25.18 -11.07 5.67
N SER A 145 -26.09 -10.69 4.78
CA SER A 145 -26.74 -11.63 3.87
C SER A 145 -25.75 -12.33 2.92
N LEU A 146 -24.65 -11.66 2.58
CA LEU A 146 -23.56 -12.22 1.76
C LEU A 146 -22.50 -12.98 2.57
N GLY A 147 -22.58 -13.03 3.90
CA GLY A 147 -21.58 -13.68 4.76
C GLY A 147 -20.19 -13.01 4.75
N LEU A 148 -20.16 -11.68 4.58
CA LEU A 148 -18.95 -10.87 4.47
C LEU A 148 -18.66 -9.98 5.70
N GLU A 149 -19.43 -10.09 6.78
CA GLU A 149 -19.34 -9.21 7.96
C GLU A 149 -17.93 -9.07 8.56
N SER A 150 -17.18 -10.16 8.58
CA SER A 150 -15.82 -10.19 9.17
C SER A 150 -14.70 -10.18 8.13
N LYS A 151 -15.01 -10.07 6.84
CA LYS A 151 -14.04 -10.17 5.75
C LYS A 151 -13.80 -8.80 5.13
N LYS A 152 -12.54 -8.53 4.79
CA LYS A 152 -12.20 -7.36 3.96
C LYS A 152 -12.73 -7.62 2.56
N SER A 153 -13.62 -6.77 2.07
CA SER A 153 -14.24 -6.86 0.75
C SER A 153 -13.97 -5.62 -0.08
N LEU A 154 -13.92 -5.78 -1.39
CA LEU A 154 -13.82 -4.71 -2.36
C LEU A 154 -15.04 -4.78 -3.27
N PHE A 155 -15.85 -3.72 -3.25
CA PHE A 155 -16.99 -3.56 -4.16
C PHE A 155 -16.55 -2.82 -5.42
N VAL A 156 -16.87 -3.38 -6.56
CA VAL A 156 -16.62 -2.77 -7.88
C VAL A 156 -17.98 -2.49 -8.51
N LEU A 157 -18.27 -1.23 -8.75
CA LEU A 157 -19.53 -0.75 -9.32
C LEU A 157 -19.34 -0.39 -10.78
N GLY A 158 -20.37 -0.58 -11.60
CA GLY A 158 -20.38 -0.16 -13.00
C GLY A 158 -20.44 1.36 -13.17
N GLU A 159 -21.19 2.03 -12.29
CA GLU A 159 -21.34 3.48 -12.25
C GLU A 159 -21.11 4.03 -10.84
N SER A 160 -20.79 5.32 -10.74
CA SER A 160 -20.60 6.00 -9.47
C SER A 160 -21.93 6.15 -8.74
N ASN A 161 -22.05 5.58 -7.53
CA ASN A 161 -23.21 5.70 -6.67
C ASN A 161 -22.80 6.33 -5.32
N ASN A 162 -23.15 7.61 -5.15
CA ASN A 162 -22.80 8.36 -3.94
C ASN A 162 -23.46 7.82 -2.68
N ASN A 163 -24.72 7.35 -2.76
CA ASN A 163 -25.44 6.82 -1.61
C ASN A 163 -24.78 5.54 -1.12
N LEU A 164 -24.37 4.68 -2.04
CA LEU A 164 -23.70 3.42 -1.72
C LEU A 164 -22.29 3.67 -1.16
N TYR A 165 -21.58 4.65 -1.71
CA TYR A 165 -20.26 5.05 -1.20
C TYR A 165 -20.32 5.61 0.22
N LEU A 166 -21.33 6.46 0.53
CA LEU A 166 -21.50 7.02 1.86
C LEU A 166 -22.04 6.02 2.89
N SER A 167 -22.64 4.91 2.43
CA SER A 167 -23.18 3.85 3.29
C SER A 167 -22.12 2.80 3.68
N SER A 168 -21.00 2.73 2.94
CA SER A 168 -19.98 1.66 3.04
C SER A 168 -18.85 1.92 4.10
#